data_7326956190da5d6844222eca2f879afa
#
_entry.id   7326956190da5d6844222eca2f879afa
#
_cell.length_a   1.000
_cell.length_b   1.000
_cell.length_c   1.000
_cell.angle_alpha   90.00
_cell.angle_beta   90.00
_cell.angle_gamma   90.00
#
_symmetry.space_group_name_H-M   'P 1'
#
loop_
_entity.id
_entity.type
_entity.pdbx_description
1 polymer ?
#
loop_
_entity_poly.entity_id
_entity_poly.type
_entity_poly.pdbx_seq_one_letter_code
_entity_poly.pdbx_strand_id
1 'polypeptide(L)'
;MTLTGRSDDFIAGGYIVDHGSLEPCTVVCADGKVSIDDSLLDRCDFSAVFIRDMVNAHTHCGDYGLKVPRGLSLEDLVAPPNGLKHRYLAGLDESTLKENMARFDRASASFGSAAFIDFREGGAEGCRVLRSCSKDAVILGRPISAEYDPEEIHDILSVADGIGVSSISDIDKGYLESIADEVRRARKIFAIHVSERVREDIDEVLSLDPAFVVHMCEATDGDMAKCAEAEVPIAVCPTSNAYFGKEAPVVRMLNSGADVMLGTDNGMLCEPDLISEASVLSSLVSKQGGDPSSTWNALSGVSSKLLNRNRRMEGEIQEHYLTVVPQMGKDEEMAKAPFRIKLNRGVC
;
A
#
# COMPACT_ATOMS: atom_id res chain seq x y z
N MET A 1 -0.09 20.99 -4.68
CA MET A 1 -0.44 21.93 -5.75
C MET A 1 -0.89 21.06 -6.91
N THR A 2 -2.18 20.84 -7.03
CA THR A 2 -2.76 20.06 -8.13
C THR A 2 -2.56 20.89 -9.40
N LEU A 3 -1.73 20.42 -10.32
CA LEU A 3 -1.66 20.96 -11.68
C LEU A 3 -2.97 20.58 -12.40
N THR A 4 -4.06 21.27 -12.02
CA THR A 4 -5.29 21.29 -12.78
C THR A 4 -5.17 22.43 -13.80
N GLY A 5 -4.85 22.08 -15.03
CA GLY A 5 -4.90 23.00 -16.14
C GLY A 5 -3.56 23.27 -16.81
N ARG A 6 -3.34 22.61 -17.92
CA ARG A 6 -2.19 22.45 -18.82
C ARG A 6 -1.05 21.65 -18.17
N SER A 7 -0.80 20.44 -18.67
CA SER A 7 0.49 19.78 -18.51
C SER A 7 1.53 20.74 -19.04
N ASP A 8 2.30 21.38 -18.16
CA ASP A 8 3.47 22.11 -18.61
C ASP A 8 4.36 21.10 -19.31
N ASP A 9 4.67 21.34 -20.58
CA ASP A 9 5.57 20.51 -21.33
C ASP A 9 6.94 20.56 -20.65
N PHE A 10 7.58 19.40 -20.50
CA PHE A 10 8.91 19.31 -19.91
C PHE A 10 9.70 18.16 -20.50
N ILE A 11 11.02 18.26 -20.37
CA ILE A 11 11.98 17.19 -20.62
C ILE A 11 12.74 16.96 -19.33
N ALA A 12 12.63 15.76 -18.75
CA ALA A 12 13.33 15.43 -17.53
C ALA A 12 14.21 14.19 -17.75
N GLY A 13 15.50 14.30 -17.42
CA GLY A 13 16.45 13.21 -17.47
C GLY A 13 16.68 12.62 -16.09
N GLY A 14 17.03 11.35 -16.02
CA GLY A 14 17.34 10.73 -14.74
C GLY A 14 17.28 9.21 -14.78
N TYR A 15 16.61 8.63 -13.79
CA TYR A 15 16.53 7.18 -13.67
C TYR A 15 15.10 6.74 -13.45
N ILE A 16 14.69 5.69 -14.17
CA ILE A 16 13.43 5.01 -13.90
C ILE A 16 13.68 3.77 -13.05
N VAL A 17 12.80 3.54 -12.07
CA VAL A 17 12.82 2.31 -11.29
C VAL A 17 12.19 1.21 -12.13
N ASP A 18 12.99 0.22 -12.51
CA ASP A 18 12.56 -0.96 -13.25
C ASP A 18 13.04 -2.24 -12.53
N HIS A 19 12.09 -3.08 -12.12
CA HIS A 19 12.36 -4.34 -11.41
C HIS A 19 13.40 -4.24 -10.27
N GLY A 20 13.38 -3.11 -9.53
CA GLY A 20 14.28 -2.87 -8.39
C GLY A 20 15.63 -2.27 -8.77
N SER A 21 15.94 -2.09 -10.05
CA SER A 21 17.11 -1.37 -10.54
C SER A 21 16.77 0.06 -10.98
N LEU A 22 17.79 0.89 -11.07
CA LEU A 22 17.69 2.26 -11.59
C LEU A 22 18.30 2.28 -13.00
N GLU A 23 17.43 2.40 -14.02
CA GLU A 23 17.84 2.48 -15.42
C GLU A 23 17.82 3.93 -15.91
N PRO A 24 18.87 4.40 -16.63
CA PRO A 24 18.90 5.75 -17.13
C PRO A 24 17.78 5.98 -18.16
N CYS A 25 17.10 7.12 -18.06
CA CYS A 25 16.05 7.45 -19.02
C CYS A 25 15.85 8.97 -19.17
N THR A 26 15.17 9.34 -20.26
CA THR A 26 14.58 10.68 -20.45
C THR A 26 13.08 10.56 -20.60
N VAL A 27 12.35 11.36 -19.85
CA VAL A 27 10.90 11.48 -19.93
C VAL A 27 10.57 12.82 -20.61
N VAL A 28 9.80 12.74 -21.68
CA VAL A 28 9.27 13.91 -22.39
C VAL A 28 7.77 13.95 -22.18
N CYS A 29 7.28 15.04 -21.61
CA CYS A 29 5.87 15.37 -21.50
C CYS A 29 5.60 16.54 -22.45
N ALA A 30 4.80 16.31 -23.50
CA ALA A 30 4.47 17.32 -24.48
C ALA A 30 3.05 17.12 -25.03
N ASP A 31 2.28 18.20 -25.11
CA ASP A 31 0.89 18.19 -25.60
C ASP A 31 0.02 17.14 -24.86
N GLY A 32 0.27 16.92 -23.54
CA GLY A 32 -0.44 15.94 -22.73
C GLY A 32 -0.08 14.48 -23.03
N LYS A 33 0.99 14.24 -23.78
CA LYS A 33 1.53 12.91 -24.07
C LYS A 33 2.85 12.73 -23.33
N VAL A 34 3.06 11.52 -22.82
CA VAL A 34 4.30 11.12 -22.17
C VAL A 34 5.00 10.10 -23.04
N SER A 35 6.30 10.30 -23.26
CA SER A 35 7.19 9.30 -23.86
C SER A 35 8.41 9.11 -22.96
N ILE A 36 8.94 7.89 -22.98
CA ILE A 36 10.10 7.51 -22.20
C ILE A 36 11.14 6.97 -23.18
N ASP A 37 12.33 7.52 -23.14
CA ASP A 37 13.49 7.10 -23.92
C ASP A 37 14.54 6.50 -22.98
N ASP A 38 15.11 5.37 -23.33
CA ASP A 38 16.11 4.64 -22.52
C ASP A 38 17.50 5.29 -22.56
N SER A 39 17.59 6.52 -23.02
CA SER A 39 18.82 7.31 -23.08
C SER A 39 18.70 8.61 -22.32
N LEU A 40 19.85 9.14 -21.87
CA LEU A 40 19.93 10.48 -21.28
C LEU A 40 20.18 11.50 -22.42
N LEU A 41 19.32 12.52 -22.49
CA LEU A 41 19.55 13.66 -23.37
C LEU A 41 20.47 14.68 -22.72
N ASP A 42 21.29 15.36 -23.54
CA ASP A 42 22.23 16.40 -23.09
C ASP A 42 21.55 17.63 -22.47
N ARG A 43 20.27 17.83 -22.76
CA ARG A 43 19.49 18.98 -22.28
C ARG A 43 18.15 18.50 -21.72
N CYS A 44 18.01 18.70 -20.41
CA CYS A 44 16.78 18.45 -19.66
C CYS A 44 16.44 19.69 -18.83
N ASP A 45 15.17 19.93 -18.60
CA ASP A 45 14.68 21.02 -17.74
C ASP A 45 15.03 20.77 -16.28
N PHE A 46 14.99 19.48 -15.87
CA PHE A 46 15.40 19.04 -14.52
C PHE A 46 15.78 17.56 -14.52
N SER A 47 16.36 17.10 -13.40
CA SER A 47 16.64 15.68 -13.15
C SER A 47 15.62 15.10 -12.19
N ALA A 48 15.24 13.81 -12.38
CA ALA A 48 14.27 13.14 -11.53
C ALA A 48 14.55 11.63 -11.39
N VAL A 49 13.95 11.01 -10.35
CA VAL A 49 13.71 9.58 -10.31
C VAL A 49 12.25 9.35 -10.70
N PHE A 50 12.03 8.37 -11.55
CA PHE A 50 10.72 8.02 -12.07
C PHE A 50 10.31 6.64 -11.55
N ILE A 51 9.07 6.53 -11.07
CA ILE A 51 8.53 5.28 -10.51
C ILE A 51 7.20 4.98 -11.19
N ARG A 52 7.10 3.83 -11.87
CA ARG A 52 5.85 3.40 -12.51
C ARG A 52 4.91 2.81 -11.47
N ASP A 53 3.64 3.20 -11.55
CA ASP A 53 2.53 2.61 -10.81
C ASP A 53 2.85 2.35 -9.33
N MET A 54 3.33 3.39 -8.64
CA MET A 54 3.65 3.32 -7.21
C MET A 54 2.38 3.05 -6.41
N VAL A 55 2.32 1.89 -5.73
CA VAL A 55 1.13 1.43 -4.98
C VAL A 55 1.44 1.36 -3.49
N ASN A 56 0.61 2.04 -2.68
CA ASN A 56 0.65 1.90 -1.23
C ASN A 56 -0.01 0.57 -0.84
N ALA A 57 0.80 -0.40 -0.41
CA ALA A 57 0.39 -1.80 -0.30
C ALA A 57 -0.51 -2.10 0.90
N HIS A 58 -0.61 -1.21 1.87
CA HIS A 58 -1.44 -1.38 3.06
C HIS A 58 -1.80 -0.06 3.69
N THR A 59 -3.11 0.20 3.84
CA THR A 59 -3.64 1.43 4.44
C THR A 59 -4.93 1.20 5.22
N HIS A 60 -5.27 2.19 6.07
CA HIS A 60 -6.54 2.35 6.76
C HIS A 60 -7.00 3.81 6.63
N CYS A 61 -7.53 4.19 5.48
CA CYS A 61 -7.80 5.59 5.14
C CYS A 61 -8.93 6.25 5.96
N GLY A 62 -9.82 5.47 6.59
CA GLY A 62 -10.94 6.00 7.36
C GLY A 62 -10.55 6.68 8.66
N ASP A 63 -9.40 6.32 9.22
CA ASP A 63 -8.91 6.90 10.46
C ASP A 63 -8.06 8.18 10.26
N TYR A 64 -7.90 8.65 9.02
CA TYR A 64 -7.07 9.81 8.65
C TYR A 64 -7.43 11.14 9.34
N GLY A 65 -8.60 11.22 9.94
CA GLY A 65 -9.03 12.39 10.75
C GLY A 65 -8.74 12.26 12.25
N LEU A 66 -8.33 11.08 12.73
CA LEU A 66 -8.13 10.83 14.14
C LEU A 66 -6.81 11.44 14.64
N LYS A 67 -6.91 12.27 15.68
CA LYS A 67 -5.73 12.78 16.40
C LYS A 67 -5.34 11.80 17.51
N VAL A 68 -4.18 11.21 17.38
CA VAL A 68 -3.70 10.18 18.31
C VAL A 68 -2.92 10.81 19.47
N PRO A 69 -3.31 10.55 20.74
CA PRO A 69 -2.49 10.89 21.91
C PRO A 69 -1.19 10.07 21.90
N ARG A 70 -0.10 10.68 22.36
CA ARG A 70 1.18 9.96 22.46
C ARG A 70 1.14 8.84 23.50
N GLY A 71 1.84 7.74 23.25
CA GLY A 71 2.12 6.69 24.24
C GLY A 71 0.98 5.68 24.44
N LEU A 72 0.05 5.57 23.51
CA LEU A 72 -0.93 4.48 23.51
C LEU A 72 -0.27 3.17 23.08
N SER A 73 -0.66 2.06 23.72
CA SER A 73 -0.30 0.73 23.25
C SER A 73 -1.01 0.37 21.93
N LEU A 74 -0.56 -0.67 21.26
CA LEU A 74 -1.23 -1.21 20.08
C LEU A 74 -2.68 -1.60 20.42
N GLU A 75 -2.88 -2.29 21.56
CA GLU A 75 -4.20 -2.71 22.02
C GLU A 75 -5.13 -1.52 22.26
N ASP A 76 -4.65 -0.46 22.93
CA ASP A 76 -5.46 0.71 23.26
C ASP A 76 -5.80 1.54 22.03
N LEU A 77 -4.95 1.50 20.99
CA LEU A 77 -5.14 2.29 19.79
C LEU A 77 -5.92 1.56 18.70
N VAL A 78 -5.52 0.36 18.30
CA VAL A 78 -6.01 -0.30 17.09
C VAL A 78 -6.71 -1.65 17.29
N ALA A 79 -6.63 -2.28 18.50
CA ALA A 79 -7.24 -3.58 18.68
C ALA A 79 -8.79 -3.52 18.67
N PRO A 80 -9.45 -4.39 17.87
CA PRO A 80 -10.91 -4.47 17.88
C PRO A 80 -11.41 -5.13 19.18
N PRO A 81 -12.65 -4.82 19.63
CA PRO A 81 -13.51 -3.74 19.14
C PRO A 81 -13.28 -2.42 19.86
N ASN A 82 -12.43 -2.37 20.89
CA ASN A 82 -12.39 -1.31 21.89
C ASN A 82 -11.25 -0.28 21.69
N GLY A 83 -10.33 -0.50 20.77
CA GLY A 83 -9.26 0.44 20.46
C GLY A 83 -9.81 1.81 20.08
N LEU A 84 -9.02 2.86 20.33
CA LEU A 84 -9.42 4.26 20.06
C LEU A 84 -9.89 4.44 18.61
N LYS A 85 -9.19 3.81 17.65
CA LYS A 85 -9.56 3.79 16.22
C LYS A 85 -10.99 3.31 16.01
N HIS A 86 -11.37 2.17 16.60
CA HIS A 86 -12.70 1.59 16.42
C HIS A 86 -13.80 2.46 17.04
N ARG A 87 -13.55 3.01 18.24
CA ARG A 87 -14.48 3.96 18.87
C ARG A 87 -14.65 5.23 18.04
N TYR A 88 -13.56 5.75 17.48
CA TYR A 88 -13.58 6.90 16.59
C TYR A 88 -14.42 6.62 15.35
N LEU A 89 -14.14 5.54 14.63
CA LEU A 89 -14.87 5.17 13.42
C LEU A 89 -16.37 4.94 13.68
N ALA A 90 -16.71 4.27 14.78
CA ALA A 90 -18.12 4.04 15.19
C ALA A 90 -18.87 5.32 15.57
N GLY A 91 -18.16 6.38 15.95
CA GLY A 91 -18.74 7.68 16.30
C GLY A 91 -18.86 8.66 15.13
N LEU A 92 -18.34 8.31 13.94
CA LEU A 92 -18.42 9.18 12.78
C LEU A 92 -19.78 9.06 12.07
N ASP A 93 -20.29 10.18 11.61
CA ASP A 93 -21.31 10.16 10.56
C ASP A 93 -20.68 9.85 9.19
N GLU A 94 -21.49 9.38 8.26
CA GLU A 94 -21.04 8.99 6.91
C GLU A 94 -20.35 10.15 6.17
N SER A 95 -20.82 11.37 6.33
CA SER A 95 -20.26 12.57 5.70
C SER A 95 -18.84 12.83 6.16
N THR A 96 -18.59 12.73 7.46
CA THR A 96 -17.26 12.91 8.05
C THR A 96 -16.32 11.76 7.67
N LEU A 97 -16.81 10.53 7.69
CA LEU A 97 -16.04 9.37 7.23
C LEU A 97 -15.62 9.51 5.77
N LYS A 98 -16.56 9.89 4.90
CA LYS A 98 -16.32 10.15 3.48
C LYS A 98 -15.29 11.27 3.25
N GLU A 99 -15.37 12.36 4.00
CA GLU A 99 -14.38 13.44 3.89
C GLU A 99 -12.98 13.00 4.33
N ASN A 100 -12.85 12.21 5.39
CA ASN A 100 -11.56 11.64 5.81
C ASN A 100 -10.94 10.79 4.70
N MET A 101 -11.71 9.87 4.13
CA MET A 101 -11.27 9.00 3.02
C MET A 101 -10.91 9.81 1.78
N ALA A 102 -11.73 10.81 1.41
CA ALA A 102 -11.45 11.67 0.26
C ALA A 102 -10.20 12.54 0.47
N ARG A 103 -9.93 12.96 1.71
CA ARG A 103 -8.68 13.68 2.04
C ARG A 103 -7.48 12.77 1.93
N PHE A 104 -7.57 11.53 2.43
CA PHE A 104 -6.52 10.52 2.28
C PHE A 104 -6.22 10.24 0.80
N ASP A 105 -7.27 10.00 -0.02
CA ASP A 105 -7.15 9.77 -1.45
C ASP A 105 -6.41 10.93 -2.16
N ARG A 106 -6.83 12.18 -1.88
CA ARG A 106 -6.17 13.37 -2.43
C ARG A 106 -4.72 13.50 -1.96
N ALA A 107 -4.42 13.19 -0.70
CA ALA A 107 -3.08 13.21 -0.15
C ALA A 107 -2.19 12.13 -0.83
N SER A 108 -2.67 10.89 -0.91
CA SER A 108 -2.00 9.78 -1.58
C SER A 108 -1.64 10.13 -3.04
N ALA A 109 -2.62 10.68 -3.78
CA ALA A 109 -2.40 11.15 -5.14
C ALA A 109 -1.37 12.30 -5.22
N SER A 110 -1.40 13.24 -4.26
CA SER A 110 -0.46 14.38 -4.23
C SER A 110 0.98 13.96 -3.91
N PHE A 111 1.17 12.86 -3.20
CA PHE A 111 2.48 12.23 -2.96
C PHE A 111 2.92 11.28 -4.09
N GLY A 112 2.12 11.16 -5.14
CA GLY A 112 2.50 10.43 -6.34
C GLY A 112 1.99 9.00 -6.43
N SER A 113 1.30 8.45 -5.44
CA SER A 113 0.78 7.08 -5.49
C SER A 113 -0.24 6.92 -6.62
N ALA A 114 -0.11 5.87 -7.42
CA ALA A 114 -1.06 5.49 -8.45
C ALA A 114 -2.31 4.85 -7.87
N ALA A 115 -2.14 4.05 -6.81
CA ALA A 115 -3.20 3.37 -6.10
C ALA A 115 -2.80 3.12 -4.64
N PHE A 116 -3.77 2.73 -3.82
CA PHE A 116 -3.54 2.24 -2.47
C PHE A 116 -4.48 1.07 -2.14
N ILE A 117 -4.00 0.12 -1.33
CA ILE A 117 -4.77 -1.04 -0.88
C ILE A 117 -5.27 -0.76 0.53
N ASP A 118 -6.58 -0.60 0.71
CA ASP A 118 -7.20 -0.22 1.98
C ASP A 118 -7.93 -1.39 2.64
N PHE A 119 -7.56 -1.69 3.88
CA PHE A 119 -8.28 -2.63 4.74
C PHE A 119 -9.45 -1.89 5.38
N ARG A 120 -10.61 -1.99 4.71
CA ARG A 120 -11.73 -1.12 5.00
C ARG A 120 -12.66 -1.67 6.07
N GLU A 121 -12.67 -1.02 7.24
CA GLU A 121 -13.61 -1.29 8.32
C GLU A 121 -15.04 -0.84 7.93
N GLY A 122 -16.04 -1.40 8.62
CA GLY A 122 -17.45 -1.04 8.44
C GLY A 122 -18.20 -1.87 7.41
N GLY A 123 -17.70 -3.10 7.12
CA GLY A 123 -18.38 -4.05 6.23
C GLY A 123 -18.63 -3.50 4.83
N ALA A 124 -19.70 -3.94 4.20
CA ALA A 124 -20.07 -3.50 2.86
C ALA A 124 -20.34 -1.99 2.77
N GLU A 125 -20.90 -1.38 3.83
CA GLU A 125 -21.19 0.06 3.84
C GLU A 125 -19.91 0.90 3.85
N GLY A 126 -18.92 0.55 4.69
CA GLY A 126 -17.61 1.19 4.67
C GLY A 126 -16.95 1.10 3.29
N CYS A 127 -17.09 -0.03 2.61
CA CYS A 127 -16.58 -0.21 1.24
C CYS A 127 -17.31 0.69 0.23
N ARG A 128 -18.65 0.83 0.33
CA ARG A 128 -19.44 1.72 -0.55
C ARG A 128 -19.04 3.18 -0.36
N VAL A 129 -18.84 3.61 0.88
CA VAL A 129 -18.39 4.98 1.17
C VAL A 129 -17.04 5.27 0.51
N LEU A 130 -16.04 4.38 0.67
CA LEU A 130 -14.74 4.56 0.05
C LEU A 130 -14.83 4.53 -1.49
N ARG A 131 -15.57 3.59 -2.07
CA ARG A 131 -15.77 3.50 -3.52
C ARG A 131 -16.43 4.76 -4.09
N SER A 132 -17.28 5.43 -3.31
CA SER A 132 -17.97 6.67 -3.73
C SER A 132 -17.05 7.89 -3.81
N CYS A 133 -15.87 7.87 -3.18
CA CYS A 133 -14.96 9.01 -3.10
C CYS A 133 -13.54 8.74 -3.60
N SER A 134 -13.19 7.49 -3.90
CA SER A 134 -11.90 7.14 -4.50
C SER A 134 -12.08 6.14 -5.65
N LYS A 135 -11.39 6.38 -6.74
CA LYS A 135 -11.24 5.44 -7.86
C LYS A 135 -9.88 4.72 -7.82
N ASP A 136 -8.95 5.23 -7.03
CA ASP A 136 -7.58 4.75 -6.92
C ASP A 136 -7.41 3.74 -5.76
N ALA A 137 -8.48 3.53 -4.96
CA ALA A 137 -8.50 2.56 -3.87
C ALA A 137 -8.79 1.14 -4.37
N VAL A 138 -7.92 0.19 -4.00
CA VAL A 138 -8.20 -1.24 -3.99
C VAL A 138 -8.75 -1.58 -2.61
N ILE A 139 -10.02 -1.98 -2.54
CA ILE A 139 -10.77 -2.06 -1.30
C ILE A 139 -10.83 -3.50 -0.81
N LEU A 140 -10.23 -3.78 0.34
CA LEU A 140 -10.34 -5.04 1.04
C LEU A 140 -11.26 -4.84 2.24
N GLY A 141 -12.54 -5.26 2.08
CA GLY A 141 -13.55 -5.06 3.12
C GLY A 141 -13.30 -5.94 4.34
N ARG A 142 -13.55 -5.41 5.53
CA ARG A 142 -13.43 -6.13 6.78
C ARG A 142 -14.82 -6.43 7.33
N PRO A 143 -15.14 -7.72 7.62
CA PRO A 143 -16.41 -8.09 8.27
C PRO A 143 -16.55 -7.42 9.64
N ILE A 144 -17.79 -7.14 10.03
CA ILE A 144 -18.16 -6.56 11.33
C ILE A 144 -18.59 -7.64 12.32
N SER A 145 -19.25 -8.69 11.81
CA SER A 145 -19.78 -9.79 12.62
C SER A 145 -18.66 -10.53 13.33
N ALA A 146 -18.88 -10.89 14.59
CA ALA A 146 -17.96 -11.69 15.37
C ALA A 146 -17.97 -13.18 14.97
N GLU A 147 -19.03 -13.62 14.32
CA GLU A 147 -19.23 -14.98 13.81
C GLU A 147 -19.43 -14.94 12.30
N TYR A 148 -19.17 -16.07 11.64
CA TYR A 148 -19.34 -16.18 10.19
C TYR A 148 -20.79 -15.94 9.77
N ASP A 149 -20.99 -14.90 8.95
CA ASP A 149 -22.25 -14.57 8.31
C ASP A 149 -22.04 -14.57 6.77
N PRO A 150 -22.55 -15.58 6.04
CA PRO A 150 -22.37 -15.66 4.60
C PRO A 150 -23.03 -14.52 3.83
N GLU A 151 -24.11 -13.91 4.36
CA GLU A 151 -24.77 -12.78 3.71
C GLU A 151 -23.88 -11.53 3.82
N GLU A 152 -23.30 -11.27 5.00
CA GLU A 152 -22.33 -10.18 5.16
C GLU A 152 -21.13 -10.33 4.22
N ILE A 153 -20.53 -11.53 4.16
CA ILE A 153 -19.37 -11.79 3.29
C ILE A 153 -19.74 -11.57 1.82
N HIS A 154 -20.90 -12.07 1.40
CA HIS A 154 -21.40 -11.86 0.03
C HIS A 154 -21.60 -10.36 -0.27
N ASP A 155 -22.22 -9.61 0.65
CA ASP A 155 -22.43 -8.17 0.49
C ASP A 155 -21.11 -7.40 0.37
N ILE A 156 -20.11 -7.71 1.21
CA ILE A 156 -18.77 -7.12 1.10
C ILE A 156 -18.19 -7.44 -0.27
N LEU A 157 -18.18 -8.71 -0.66
CA LEU A 157 -17.60 -9.13 -1.93
C LEU A 157 -18.34 -8.56 -3.15
N SER A 158 -19.59 -8.12 -3.01
CA SER A 158 -20.32 -7.46 -4.10
C SER A 158 -19.81 -6.04 -4.43
N VAL A 159 -19.15 -5.37 -3.47
CA VAL A 159 -18.73 -3.95 -3.57
C VAL A 159 -17.23 -3.72 -3.39
N ALA A 160 -16.50 -4.68 -2.82
CA ALA A 160 -15.08 -4.61 -2.55
C ALA A 160 -14.27 -5.46 -3.55
N ASP A 161 -12.96 -5.23 -3.63
CA ASP A 161 -12.03 -5.98 -4.47
C ASP A 161 -11.53 -7.25 -3.76
N GLY A 162 -11.87 -7.40 -2.49
CA GLY A 162 -11.52 -8.55 -1.67
C GLY A 162 -11.86 -8.36 -0.21
N ILE A 163 -11.26 -9.20 0.63
CA ILE A 163 -11.39 -9.12 2.09
C ILE A 163 -10.01 -9.02 2.72
N GLY A 164 -9.88 -8.05 3.65
CA GLY A 164 -8.70 -7.86 4.50
C GLY A 164 -9.07 -8.05 5.97
N VAL A 165 -8.39 -8.95 6.65
CA VAL A 165 -8.70 -9.30 8.04
C VAL A 165 -7.55 -8.99 9.00
N SER A 166 -7.85 -8.98 10.31
CA SER A 166 -6.84 -9.03 11.36
C SER A 166 -6.14 -10.40 11.36
N SER A 167 -5.38 -10.70 12.39
CA SER A 167 -4.56 -11.89 12.45
C SER A 167 -5.36 -13.17 12.79
N ILE A 168 -4.75 -14.35 12.58
CA ILE A 168 -5.33 -15.65 12.99
C ILE A 168 -5.49 -15.72 14.51
N SER A 169 -4.76 -14.91 15.28
CA SER A 169 -4.91 -14.82 16.73
C SER A 169 -6.16 -14.07 17.20
N ASP A 170 -6.78 -13.30 16.31
CA ASP A 170 -7.91 -12.43 16.65
C ASP A 170 -9.27 -12.98 16.19
N ILE A 171 -9.28 -13.95 15.27
CA ILE A 171 -10.47 -14.45 14.61
C ILE A 171 -10.52 -15.98 14.70
N ASP A 172 -11.71 -16.54 14.93
CA ASP A 172 -11.91 -18.00 14.96
C ASP A 172 -11.45 -18.65 13.64
N LYS A 173 -10.78 -19.79 13.76
CA LYS A 173 -10.21 -20.51 12.61
C LYS A 173 -11.27 -20.90 11.56
N GLY A 174 -12.38 -21.47 12.00
CA GLY A 174 -13.45 -21.89 11.10
C GLY A 174 -14.09 -20.72 10.37
N TYR A 175 -14.13 -19.56 11.05
CA TYR A 175 -14.59 -18.32 10.42
C TYR A 175 -13.60 -17.86 9.35
N LEU A 176 -12.30 -17.84 9.63
CA LEU A 176 -11.26 -17.48 8.63
C LEU A 176 -11.26 -18.41 7.43
N GLU A 177 -11.33 -19.72 7.64
CA GLU A 177 -11.41 -20.71 6.56
C GLU A 177 -12.64 -20.46 5.66
N SER A 178 -13.79 -20.15 6.28
CA SER A 178 -15.01 -19.83 5.54
C SER A 178 -14.88 -18.56 4.70
N ILE A 179 -14.31 -17.49 5.25
CA ILE A 179 -14.01 -16.24 4.51
C ILE A 179 -13.08 -16.54 3.33
N ALA A 180 -11.97 -17.21 3.58
CA ALA A 180 -10.96 -17.51 2.56
C ALA A 180 -11.57 -18.31 1.39
N ASP A 181 -12.43 -19.27 1.70
CA ASP A 181 -13.15 -20.06 0.70
C ASP A 181 -14.10 -19.22 -0.16
N GLU A 182 -14.87 -18.29 0.46
CA GLU A 182 -15.75 -17.39 -0.30
C GLU A 182 -14.96 -16.42 -1.18
N VAL A 183 -13.87 -15.84 -0.67
CA VAL A 183 -12.99 -14.94 -1.45
C VAL A 183 -12.38 -15.69 -2.64
N ARG A 184 -11.91 -16.93 -2.43
CA ARG A 184 -11.38 -17.80 -3.49
C ARG A 184 -12.44 -18.12 -4.55
N ARG A 185 -13.67 -18.46 -4.15
CA ARG A 185 -14.80 -18.70 -5.08
C ARG A 185 -15.13 -17.44 -5.87
N ALA A 186 -15.11 -16.29 -5.23
CA ALA A 186 -15.32 -15.00 -5.87
C ALA A 186 -14.14 -14.55 -6.75
N ARG A 187 -12.98 -15.22 -6.66
CA ARG A 187 -11.72 -14.88 -7.34
C ARG A 187 -11.24 -13.46 -7.00
N LYS A 188 -11.35 -13.10 -5.74
CA LYS A 188 -10.96 -11.78 -5.21
C LYS A 188 -9.71 -11.88 -4.32
N ILE A 189 -9.21 -10.75 -3.81
CA ILE A 189 -8.03 -10.69 -2.96
C ILE A 189 -8.41 -11.11 -1.53
N PHE A 190 -7.63 -12.01 -0.94
CA PHE A 190 -7.61 -12.23 0.50
C PHE A 190 -6.27 -11.74 1.05
N ALA A 191 -6.30 -10.93 2.10
CA ALA A 191 -5.09 -10.47 2.78
C ALA A 191 -5.28 -10.44 4.30
N ILE A 192 -4.19 -10.61 5.05
CA ILE A 192 -4.24 -10.81 6.49
C ILE A 192 -3.02 -10.21 7.18
N HIS A 193 -3.21 -9.61 8.36
CA HIS A 193 -2.12 -9.22 9.25
C HIS A 193 -1.52 -10.47 9.90
N VAL A 194 -0.20 -10.54 9.97
CA VAL A 194 0.51 -11.72 10.48
C VAL A 194 1.66 -11.30 11.37
N SER A 195 1.75 -11.93 12.54
CA SER A 195 2.89 -11.83 13.44
C SER A 195 3.34 -10.39 13.73
N GLU A 196 2.40 -9.47 13.85
CA GLU A 196 2.71 -8.08 14.22
C GLU A 196 3.03 -7.99 15.71
N ARG A 197 2.19 -8.57 16.56
CA ARG A 197 2.30 -8.52 18.03
C ARG A 197 3.01 -9.73 18.60
N VAL A 198 2.62 -10.90 18.16
CA VAL A 198 3.12 -12.21 18.57
C VAL A 198 3.36 -13.07 17.34
N ARG A 199 4.30 -14.01 17.41
CA ARG A 199 4.49 -14.96 16.33
C ARG A 199 3.26 -15.85 16.16
N GLU A 200 2.84 -16.04 14.93
CA GLU A 200 1.72 -16.88 14.52
C GLU A 200 2.18 -18.05 13.66
N ASP A 201 1.34 -19.07 13.54
CA ASP A 201 1.64 -20.25 12.72
C ASP A 201 1.48 -19.92 11.24
N ILE A 202 2.59 -19.80 10.52
CA ILE A 202 2.61 -19.43 9.12
C ILE A 202 1.98 -20.50 8.22
N ASP A 203 2.02 -21.78 8.60
CA ASP A 203 1.40 -22.85 7.82
C ASP A 203 -0.13 -22.71 7.85
N GLU A 204 -0.68 -22.33 9.00
CA GLU A 204 -2.10 -22.01 9.13
C GLU A 204 -2.48 -20.81 8.28
N VAL A 205 -1.69 -19.72 8.33
CA VAL A 205 -1.90 -18.53 7.50
C VAL A 205 -1.87 -18.87 6.00
N LEU A 206 -0.86 -19.60 5.54
CA LEU A 206 -0.71 -19.94 4.13
C LEU A 206 -1.78 -20.90 3.62
N SER A 207 -2.38 -21.72 4.51
CA SER A 207 -3.51 -22.60 4.15
C SER A 207 -4.77 -21.81 3.75
N LEU A 208 -4.88 -20.55 4.15
CA LEU A 208 -5.96 -19.63 3.76
C LEU A 208 -5.77 -19.04 2.35
N ASP A 209 -4.64 -19.32 1.68
CA ASP A 209 -4.30 -18.83 0.34
C ASP A 209 -4.31 -17.29 0.21
N PRO A 210 -3.59 -16.56 1.12
CA PRO A 210 -3.55 -15.11 1.06
C PRO A 210 -2.77 -14.63 -0.17
N ALA A 211 -3.26 -13.56 -0.81
CA ALA A 211 -2.54 -12.90 -1.89
C ALA A 211 -1.29 -12.16 -1.39
N PHE A 212 -1.32 -11.70 -0.15
CA PHE A 212 -0.18 -11.14 0.58
C PHE A 212 -0.47 -11.11 2.09
N VAL A 213 0.58 -10.94 2.87
CA VAL A 213 0.51 -10.78 4.33
C VAL A 213 1.10 -9.44 4.77
N VAL A 214 0.72 -8.95 5.97
CA VAL A 214 1.16 -7.64 6.46
C VAL A 214 1.97 -7.78 7.74
N HIS A 215 2.98 -6.94 7.92
CA HIS A 215 3.88 -6.75 9.06
C HIS A 215 4.96 -7.81 9.25
N MET A 216 4.65 -8.98 9.76
CA MET A 216 5.59 -10.08 10.08
C MET A 216 6.76 -9.66 10.99
N CYS A 217 6.52 -8.74 11.94
CA CYS A 217 7.55 -8.21 12.85
C CYS A 217 8.14 -9.31 13.78
N GLU A 218 7.30 -10.23 14.23
CA GLU A 218 7.68 -11.31 15.17
C GLU A 218 7.93 -12.66 14.44
N ALA A 219 8.00 -12.66 13.10
CA ALA A 219 8.20 -13.86 12.31
C ALA A 219 9.64 -14.40 12.41
N THR A 220 9.77 -15.71 12.26
CA THR A 220 11.07 -16.39 12.16
C THR A 220 11.57 -16.44 10.71
N ASP A 221 12.86 -16.77 10.51
CA ASP A 221 13.40 -16.98 9.15
C ASP A 221 12.66 -18.10 8.41
N GLY A 222 12.24 -19.14 9.13
CA GLY A 222 11.45 -20.24 8.57
C GLY A 222 10.07 -19.78 8.08
N ASP A 223 9.42 -18.86 8.80
CA ASP A 223 8.12 -18.31 8.41
C ASP A 223 8.27 -17.47 7.13
N MET A 224 9.32 -16.64 7.04
CA MET A 224 9.61 -15.82 5.87
C MET A 224 9.97 -16.67 4.64
N ALA A 225 10.77 -17.74 4.84
CA ALA A 225 11.11 -18.67 3.77
C ALA A 225 9.87 -19.37 3.20
N LYS A 226 8.91 -19.75 4.04
CA LYS A 226 7.64 -20.32 3.59
C LYS A 226 6.79 -19.34 2.79
N CYS A 227 6.77 -18.06 3.17
CA CYS A 227 6.13 -17.02 2.35
C CYS A 227 6.80 -16.90 0.98
N ALA A 228 8.14 -16.93 0.93
CA ALA A 228 8.89 -16.91 -0.32
C ALA A 228 8.60 -18.14 -1.20
N GLU A 229 8.59 -19.34 -0.62
CA GLU A 229 8.27 -20.59 -1.32
C GLU A 229 6.83 -20.61 -1.87
N ALA A 230 5.90 -20.00 -1.13
CA ALA A 230 4.49 -19.86 -1.53
C ALA A 230 4.25 -18.68 -2.49
N GLU A 231 5.27 -17.91 -2.84
CA GLU A 231 5.16 -16.66 -3.61
C GLU A 231 4.16 -15.64 -3.00
N VAL A 232 4.05 -15.61 -1.66
CA VAL A 232 3.18 -14.68 -0.92
C VAL A 232 4.01 -13.48 -0.46
N PRO A 233 3.80 -12.28 -1.03
CA PRO A 233 4.52 -11.08 -0.65
C PRO A 233 4.21 -10.61 0.77
N ILE A 234 5.15 -9.86 1.36
CA ILE A 234 5.04 -9.30 2.70
C ILE A 234 4.98 -7.76 2.60
N ALA A 235 3.87 -7.16 3.02
CA ALA A 235 3.74 -5.72 3.14
C ALA A 235 4.32 -5.25 4.49
N VAL A 236 5.28 -4.33 4.46
CA VAL A 236 5.89 -3.73 5.66
C VAL A 236 5.48 -2.28 5.79
N CYS A 237 5.32 -1.82 7.04
CA CYS A 237 4.88 -0.46 7.37
C CYS A 237 5.81 0.13 8.43
N PRO A 238 7.05 0.51 8.05
CA PRO A 238 8.11 0.84 9.00
C PRO A 238 7.76 1.93 10.01
N THR A 239 7.10 3.01 9.58
CA THR A 239 6.71 4.12 10.47
C THR A 239 5.65 3.69 11.49
N SER A 240 4.61 2.98 11.04
CA SER A 240 3.57 2.45 11.93
C SER A 240 4.14 1.43 12.91
N ASN A 241 4.95 0.49 12.43
CA ASN A 241 5.61 -0.48 13.31
C ASN A 241 6.49 0.20 14.37
N ALA A 242 7.28 1.21 13.98
CA ALA A 242 8.14 1.96 14.91
C ALA A 242 7.33 2.73 15.96
N TYR A 243 6.13 3.24 15.62
CA TYR A 243 5.25 3.88 16.60
C TYR A 243 4.91 2.94 17.77
N PHE A 244 4.71 1.66 17.50
CA PHE A 244 4.42 0.62 18.48
C PHE A 244 5.69 -0.04 19.07
N GLY A 245 6.87 0.49 18.78
CA GLY A 245 8.16 -0.09 19.22
C GLY A 245 8.49 -1.41 18.56
N LYS A 246 7.91 -1.68 17.38
CA LYS A 246 8.16 -2.84 16.54
C LYS A 246 9.09 -2.50 15.38
N GLU A 247 9.73 -3.52 14.83
CA GLU A 247 10.62 -3.37 13.69
C GLU A 247 10.52 -4.61 12.80
N ALA A 248 10.07 -4.41 11.56
CA ALA A 248 10.02 -5.50 10.59
C ALA A 248 11.46 -5.94 10.24
N PRO A 249 11.77 -7.24 10.25
CA PRO A 249 13.11 -7.78 9.96
C PRO A 249 13.36 -7.85 8.44
N VAL A 250 13.36 -6.70 7.77
CA VAL A 250 13.32 -6.57 6.30
C VAL A 250 14.49 -7.26 5.62
N VAL A 251 15.71 -7.12 6.14
CA VAL A 251 16.89 -7.79 5.56
C VAL A 251 16.78 -9.32 5.65
N ARG A 252 16.19 -9.83 6.72
CA ARG A 252 15.92 -11.28 6.86
C ARG A 252 14.85 -11.74 5.87
N MET A 253 13.79 -10.93 5.64
CA MET A 253 12.77 -11.20 4.61
C MET A 253 13.41 -11.30 3.22
N LEU A 254 14.21 -10.31 2.85
CA LEU A 254 14.91 -10.29 1.55
C LEU A 254 15.89 -11.46 1.41
N ASN A 255 16.65 -11.80 2.46
CA ASN A 255 17.58 -12.92 2.46
C ASN A 255 16.88 -14.29 2.36
N SER A 256 15.63 -14.40 2.81
CA SER A 256 14.82 -15.62 2.62
C SER A 256 14.21 -15.72 1.22
N GLY A 257 14.38 -14.70 0.38
CA GLY A 257 13.81 -14.64 -0.97
C GLY A 257 12.37 -14.12 -1.02
N ALA A 258 11.84 -13.60 0.10
CA ALA A 258 10.50 -13.05 0.13
C ALA A 258 10.41 -11.72 -0.64
N ASP A 259 9.36 -11.57 -1.40
CA ASP A 259 8.98 -10.30 -2.02
C ASP A 259 8.45 -9.34 -0.95
N VAL A 260 9.01 -8.12 -0.89
CA VAL A 260 8.62 -7.09 0.09
C VAL A 260 7.87 -5.96 -0.61
N MET A 261 6.74 -5.55 -0.05
CA MET A 261 5.94 -4.40 -0.46
C MET A 261 5.97 -3.31 0.62
N LEU A 262 5.73 -2.06 0.25
CA LEU A 262 5.72 -0.93 1.18
C LEU A 262 4.31 -0.37 1.35
N GLY A 263 3.89 -0.21 2.61
CA GLY A 263 2.63 0.39 3.02
C GLY A 263 2.80 1.45 4.10
N THR A 264 1.84 2.36 4.26
CA THR A 264 1.86 3.39 5.30
C THR A 264 0.97 3.06 6.49
N ASP A 265 0.12 2.04 6.36
CA ASP A 265 -0.81 1.58 7.40
C ASP A 265 -1.82 2.66 7.82
N ASN A 266 -1.98 2.91 9.11
CA ASN A 266 -3.00 3.79 9.67
C ASN A 266 -2.77 5.27 9.27
N GLY A 267 -3.73 5.86 8.57
CA GLY A 267 -3.68 7.27 8.17
C GLY A 267 -3.64 8.26 9.35
N MET A 268 -4.05 7.81 10.54
CA MET A 268 -3.93 8.59 11.78
C MET A 268 -2.49 8.68 12.32
N LEU A 269 -1.59 7.78 11.90
CA LEU A 269 -0.19 7.72 12.35
C LEU A 269 0.80 8.22 11.32
N CYS A 270 0.50 8.01 10.04
CA CYS A 270 1.39 8.28 8.94
C CYS A 270 0.65 8.93 7.77
N GLU A 271 1.24 9.95 7.17
CA GLU A 271 0.74 10.46 5.89
C GLU A 271 0.92 9.37 4.80
N PRO A 272 0.05 9.32 3.78
CA PRO A 272 0.17 8.34 2.69
C PRO A 272 1.30 8.70 1.70
N ASP A 273 2.47 9.05 2.23
CA ASP A 273 3.67 9.47 1.50
C ASP A 273 4.67 8.29 1.42
N LEU A 274 4.55 7.49 0.36
CA LEU A 274 5.44 6.35 0.14
C LEU A 274 6.90 6.74 -0.08
N ILE A 275 7.19 7.95 -0.53
CA ILE A 275 8.59 8.40 -0.71
C ILE A 275 9.24 8.64 0.64
N SER A 276 8.53 9.29 1.57
CA SER A 276 8.99 9.43 2.95
C SER A 276 9.10 8.07 3.64
N GLU A 277 8.12 7.18 3.45
CA GLU A 277 8.13 5.82 4.02
C GLU A 277 9.28 4.98 3.45
N ALA A 278 9.60 5.12 2.16
CA ALA A 278 10.77 4.48 1.55
C ALA A 278 12.09 4.95 2.16
N SER A 279 12.18 6.22 2.56
CA SER A 279 13.37 6.75 3.26
C SER A 279 13.53 6.11 4.65
N VAL A 280 12.41 5.87 5.35
CA VAL A 280 12.41 5.13 6.62
C VAL A 280 12.82 3.67 6.40
N LEU A 281 12.25 3.00 5.38
CA LEU A 281 12.61 1.63 5.00
C LEU A 281 14.10 1.52 4.65
N SER A 282 14.64 2.44 3.84
CA SER A 282 16.06 2.49 3.46
C SER A 282 16.98 2.61 4.68
N SER A 283 16.60 3.46 5.63
CA SER A 283 17.32 3.62 6.90
C SER A 283 17.26 2.34 7.74
N LEU A 284 16.10 1.68 7.78
CA LEU A 284 15.91 0.40 8.47
C LEU A 284 16.75 -0.71 7.85
N VAL A 285 16.75 -0.85 6.51
CA VAL A 285 17.58 -1.81 5.78
C VAL A 285 19.06 -1.59 6.09
N SER A 286 19.52 -0.33 6.03
CA SER A 286 20.92 0.02 6.40
C SER A 286 21.26 -0.36 7.84
N LYS A 287 20.37 -0.07 8.79
CA LYS A 287 20.54 -0.43 10.21
C LYS A 287 20.66 -1.94 10.41
N GLN A 288 19.93 -2.72 9.62
CA GLN A 288 19.95 -4.19 9.62
C GLN A 288 21.13 -4.78 8.81
N GLY A 289 21.99 -3.94 8.23
CA GLY A 289 23.18 -4.35 7.48
C GLY A 289 22.92 -4.80 6.05
N GLY A 290 21.75 -4.47 5.48
CA GLY A 290 21.39 -4.75 4.09
C GLY A 290 21.76 -3.63 3.12
N ASP A 291 21.49 -3.86 1.83
CA ASP A 291 21.67 -2.86 0.78
C ASP A 291 20.41 -1.99 0.65
N PRO A 292 20.52 -0.67 0.92
CA PRO A 292 19.39 0.26 0.79
C PRO A 292 18.74 0.31 -0.59
N SER A 293 19.45 -0.08 -1.65
CA SER A 293 18.92 -0.11 -3.02
C SER A 293 17.74 -1.08 -3.18
N SER A 294 17.64 -2.11 -2.31
CA SER A 294 16.51 -3.04 -2.27
C SER A 294 15.15 -2.35 -2.03
N THR A 295 15.15 -1.14 -1.47
CA THR A 295 13.95 -0.33 -1.25
C THR A 295 13.21 0.00 -2.55
N TRP A 296 13.91 0.14 -3.67
CA TRP A 296 13.30 0.45 -4.96
C TRP A 296 12.31 -0.63 -5.41
N ASN A 297 12.63 -1.91 -5.16
CA ASN A 297 11.72 -3.01 -5.51
C ASN A 297 10.43 -2.99 -4.68
N ALA A 298 10.53 -2.62 -3.40
CA ALA A 298 9.38 -2.50 -2.52
C ALA A 298 8.43 -1.36 -2.93
N LEU A 299 8.96 -0.28 -3.54
CA LEU A 299 8.17 0.86 -4.00
C LEU A 299 7.36 0.59 -5.27
N SER A 300 7.90 -0.14 -6.23
CA SER A 300 7.30 -0.19 -7.58
C SER A 300 7.02 -1.60 -8.08
N GLY A 301 7.88 -2.56 -7.73
CA GLY A 301 7.88 -3.85 -8.42
C GLY A 301 6.79 -4.81 -7.95
N VAL A 302 6.72 -5.06 -6.66
CA VAL A 302 5.93 -6.17 -6.11
C VAL A 302 4.45 -5.84 -6.03
N SER A 303 4.08 -4.65 -5.50
CA SER A 303 2.68 -4.26 -5.33
C SER A 303 1.95 -4.13 -6.66
N SER A 304 2.58 -3.54 -7.68
CA SER A 304 1.97 -3.43 -9.01
C SER A 304 1.86 -4.80 -9.71
N LYS A 305 2.84 -5.69 -9.53
CA LYS A 305 2.75 -7.08 -10.02
C LYS A 305 1.62 -7.86 -9.35
N LEU A 306 1.45 -7.69 -8.03
CA LEU A 306 0.34 -8.30 -7.30
C LEU A 306 -1.00 -7.92 -7.92
N LEU A 307 -1.24 -6.63 -8.14
CA LEU A 307 -2.47 -6.13 -8.72
C LEU A 307 -2.64 -6.59 -10.18
N ASN A 308 -1.56 -6.64 -10.96
CA ASN A 308 -1.58 -7.12 -12.35
C ASN A 308 -1.75 -8.65 -12.49
N ARG A 309 -1.18 -9.46 -11.57
CA ARG A 309 -1.38 -10.92 -11.54
C ARG A 309 -2.83 -11.29 -11.23
N ASN A 310 -3.49 -10.51 -10.39
CA ASN A 310 -4.91 -10.67 -10.09
C ASN A 310 -5.82 -10.09 -11.19
N ARG A 311 -5.41 -10.14 -12.48
CA ARG A 311 -6.20 -9.76 -13.68
C ARG A 311 -7.60 -10.39 -13.78
N ARG A 312 -7.97 -11.21 -12.83
CA ARG A 312 -9.34 -11.74 -12.67
C ARG A 312 -10.25 -10.79 -11.88
N MET A 313 -9.67 -9.70 -11.38
CA MET A 313 -10.37 -8.64 -10.65
C MET A 313 -10.93 -7.65 -11.66
N GLU A 314 -12.21 -7.33 -11.51
CA GLU A 314 -12.85 -6.20 -12.20
C GLU A 314 -12.34 -4.84 -11.69
N GLY A 315 -11.20 -4.79 -11.03
CA GLY A 315 -10.53 -3.63 -10.43
C GLY A 315 -9.08 -3.50 -10.88
N GLU A 316 -8.80 -3.61 -12.19
CA GLU A 316 -7.51 -3.19 -12.74
C GLU A 316 -7.19 -1.75 -12.29
N ILE A 317 -5.91 -1.46 -12.04
CA ILE A 317 -5.42 -0.06 -12.12
C ILE A 317 -5.85 0.43 -13.49
N GLN A 318 -6.99 1.14 -13.53
CA GLN A 318 -7.60 1.55 -14.81
C GLN A 318 -6.76 2.62 -15.51
N GLU A 319 -5.88 3.27 -14.75
CA GLU A 319 -5.05 4.36 -15.20
C GLU A 319 -3.62 4.16 -14.70
N HIS A 320 -2.67 4.05 -15.60
CA HIS A 320 -1.25 3.97 -15.28
C HIS A 320 -0.68 5.36 -15.03
N TYR A 321 0.20 5.46 -14.04
CA TYR A 321 0.85 6.69 -13.64
C TYR A 321 2.36 6.55 -13.57
N LEU A 322 3.06 7.63 -13.88
CA LEU A 322 4.47 7.79 -13.62
C LEU A 322 4.62 8.80 -12.47
N THR A 323 5.16 8.35 -11.35
CA THR A 323 5.54 9.24 -10.25
C THR A 323 6.87 9.87 -10.58
N VAL A 324 6.93 11.18 -10.53
CA VAL A 324 8.14 11.98 -10.79
C VAL A 324 8.63 12.50 -9.44
N VAL A 325 9.84 12.10 -9.04
CA VAL A 325 10.52 12.57 -7.83
C VAL A 325 11.67 13.46 -8.26
N PRO A 326 11.48 14.80 -8.31
CA PRO A 326 12.51 15.71 -8.75
C PRO A 326 13.73 15.63 -7.82
N GLN A 327 14.92 15.53 -8.41
CA GLN A 327 16.16 15.63 -7.69
C GLN A 327 16.49 17.11 -7.50
N MET A 328 17.12 17.46 -6.35
CA MET A 328 17.54 18.83 -6.09
C MET A 328 18.58 19.24 -7.15
N GLY A 329 18.20 20.15 -8.05
CA GLY A 329 19.12 20.87 -8.91
C GLY A 329 19.94 21.87 -8.10
N LYS A 330 21.00 22.44 -8.72
CA LYS A 330 21.86 23.44 -8.07
C LYS A 330 21.15 24.74 -7.64
N ASP A 331 19.93 24.96 -8.13
CA ASP A 331 19.09 26.11 -7.79
C ASP A 331 18.05 25.70 -6.75
N GLU A 332 18.19 26.18 -5.53
CA GLU A 332 17.37 25.88 -4.34
C GLU A 332 15.85 26.17 -4.53
N GLU A 333 15.45 26.84 -5.60
CA GLU A 333 14.04 27.15 -5.90
C GLU A 333 13.24 25.99 -6.52
N MET A 334 13.85 24.86 -6.89
CA MET A 334 13.21 23.75 -7.58
C MET A 334 13.08 22.46 -6.77
N ALA A 335 13.06 22.51 -5.44
CA ALA A 335 12.59 21.37 -4.63
C ALA A 335 11.07 21.21 -4.79
N LYS A 336 10.64 20.72 -5.95
CA LYS A 336 9.23 20.39 -6.18
C LYS A 336 8.92 19.10 -5.42
N ALA A 337 7.79 19.10 -4.72
CA ALA A 337 7.24 17.87 -4.16
C ALA A 337 7.08 16.81 -5.26
N PRO A 338 7.12 15.52 -4.94
CA PRO A 338 6.76 14.45 -5.88
C PRO A 338 5.40 14.75 -6.50
N PHE A 339 5.22 14.35 -7.76
CA PHE A 339 3.95 14.47 -8.45
C PHE A 339 3.76 13.28 -9.39
N ARG A 340 2.53 13.00 -9.79
CA ARG A 340 2.24 11.93 -10.76
C ARG A 340 1.73 12.50 -12.08
N ILE A 341 2.09 11.85 -13.16
CA ILE A 341 1.57 12.10 -14.50
C ILE A 341 0.89 10.83 -15.01
N LYS A 342 -0.24 11.01 -15.69
CA LYS A 342 -0.98 9.89 -16.28
C LYS A 342 -0.25 9.42 -17.54
N LEU A 343 -0.01 8.10 -17.63
CA LEU A 343 0.57 7.49 -18.82
C LEU A 343 -0.54 7.25 -19.87
N ASN A 344 -0.21 7.50 -21.13
CA ASN A 344 -1.10 7.15 -22.24
C ASN A 344 -1.09 5.64 -22.47
N ARG A 345 -2.20 5.06 -22.93
CA ARG A 345 -2.26 3.65 -23.33
C ARG A 345 -1.19 3.38 -24.38
N GLY A 346 -0.28 2.44 -24.10
CA GLY A 346 0.81 2.04 -25.01
C GLY A 346 2.21 2.51 -24.61
N VAL A 347 2.37 3.22 -23.49
CA VAL A 347 3.67 3.60 -22.89
C VAL A 347 4.09 2.65 -21.75
N CYS A 348 3.34 1.55 -21.56
CA CYS A 348 3.61 0.53 -20.53
C CYS A 348 4.53 -0.55 -21.05
#